data_54517322076a5ff878458f0d6ab0eb9e
#
_entry.id   54517322076a5ff878458f0d6ab0eb9e
#
_cell.length_a   1.000
_cell.length_b   1.000
_cell.length_c   1.000
_cell.angle_alpha   90.00
_cell.angle_beta   90.00
_cell.angle_gamma   90.00
#
_symmetry.space_group_name_H-M   'P 1'
#
loop_
_entity.id
_entity.type
_entity.pdbx_description
1 polymer ?
#
loop_
_entity_poly.entity_id
_entity_poly.type
_entity_poly.pdbx_seq_one_letter_code
_entity_poly.pdbx_strand_id
1 'polypeptide(L)'
;AVGYEAGKVITTGAYSVLLGGKAGDALTTGSHNIAIGYNALSAEDSHGRNVAIGSAALQVQDAGANAFNVAIGYDSGQALSTAIRSTLVGGNSGASITTGQENTFIGYSTGSNTTIGNKNVAIGGEALSTNVAGDCNVAVGLEALKSMTSATTADTYNTAVGYRAGLSVTSGVENVIVGGLAGDAMTTGSYNAVLGTSALGAN
;
A
#
# COMPACT_ATOMS: atom_id res chain seq x y z
N ALA A 1 3.73 3.62 26.88
CA ALA A 1 2.87 4.58 26.18
C ALA A 1 3.18 6.01 26.60
N VAL A 2 3.25 6.95 25.68
CA VAL A 2 3.47 8.39 25.94
C VAL A 2 2.55 9.21 25.05
N GLY A 3 1.66 10.01 25.61
CA GLY A 3 0.72 10.88 24.90
C GLY A 3 -0.69 10.82 25.47
N TYR A 4 -1.52 11.79 25.07
CA TYR A 4 -2.92 11.84 25.47
C TYR A 4 -3.66 10.60 24.98
N GLU A 5 -4.27 9.83 25.88
CA GLU A 5 -4.97 8.57 25.60
C GLU A 5 -4.13 7.48 24.90
N ALA A 6 -2.81 7.59 24.80
CA ALA A 6 -1.98 6.54 24.22
C ALA A 6 -2.14 5.23 25.03
N GLY A 7 -2.55 4.14 24.33
CA GLY A 7 -2.78 2.84 24.98
C GLY A 7 -3.79 2.86 26.12
N LYS A 8 -4.82 3.70 26.03
CA LYS A 8 -5.76 4.00 27.10
C LYS A 8 -6.44 2.76 27.72
N VAL A 9 -6.72 1.74 26.92
CA VAL A 9 -7.47 0.56 27.35
C VAL A 9 -6.64 -0.72 27.45
N ILE A 10 -5.31 -0.62 27.40
CA ILE A 10 -4.43 -1.79 27.50
C ILE A 10 -4.67 -2.50 28.83
N THR A 11 -4.91 -3.81 28.76
CA THR A 11 -5.07 -4.71 29.90
C THR A 11 -3.88 -5.67 30.05
N THR A 12 -3.70 -6.58 29.11
CA THR A 12 -2.62 -7.59 29.10
C THR A 12 -1.66 -7.44 27.91
N GLY A 13 -1.92 -6.52 26.99
CA GLY A 13 -1.04 -6.26 25.85
C GLY A 13 0.37 -5.86 26.32
N ALA A 14 1.40 -6.47 25.70
CA ALA A 14 2.78 -6.29 26.11
C ALA A 14 3.71 -6.03 24.89
N TYR A 15 4.95 -5.61 25.20
CA TYR A 15 6.00 -5.41 24.19
C TYR A 15 5.62 -4.43 23.06
N SER A 16 4.82 -3.41 23.38
CA SER A 16 4.38 -2.39 22.41
C SER A 16 5.00 -1.03 22.71
N VAL A 17 5.32 -0.28 21.67
CA VAL A 17 5.74 1.14 21.74
C VAL A 17 4.59 2.00 21.22
N LEU A 18 4.03 2.85 22.11
CA LEU A 18 2.92 3.75 21.78
C LEU A 18 3.33 5.19 22.13
N LEU A 19 3.47 6.02 21.10
CA LEU A 19 3.94 7.40 21.26
C LEU A 19 3.09 8.35 20.39
N GLY A 20 2.31 9.20 21.01
CA GLY A 20 1.43 10.18 20.34
C GLY A 20 0.02 10.18 20.93
N GLY A 21 -0.74 11.24 20.66
CA GLY A 21 -2.14 11.29 21.08
C GLY A 21 -2.93 10.17 20.43
N LYS A 22 -3.63 9.38 21.22
CA LYS A 22 -4.44 8.23 20.79
C LYS A 22 -3.68 7.15 20.00
N ALA A 23 -2.36 7.06 20.16
CA ALA A 23 -1.61 5.96 19.57
C ALA A 23 -2.03 4.64 20.24
N GLY A 24 -2.59 3.69 19.45
CA GLY A 24 -3.06 2.41 19.97
C GLY A 24 -4.09 2.51 21.09
N ASP A 25 -4.99 3.50 21.04
CA ASP A 25 -5.93 3.77 22.15
C ASP A 25 -7.02 2.69 22.30
N ALA A 26 -7.30 1.90 21.28
CA ALA A 26 -8.17 0.74 21.35
C ALA A 26 -7.48 -0.58 21.75
N LEU A 27 -6.14 -0.63 21.77
CA LEU A 27 -5.39 -1.84 22.13
C LEU A 27 -5.76 -2.34 23.53
N THR A 28 -6.20 -3.59 23.64
CA THR A 28 -6.51 -4.27 24.90
C THR A 28 -5.48 -5.35 25.23
N THR A 29 -5.40 -6.39 24.42
CA THR A 29 -4.49 -7.55 24.58
C THR A 29 -3.44 -7.63 23.48
N GLY A 30 -3.55 -6.81 22.42
CA GLY A 30 -2.62 -6.78 21.29
C GLY A 30 -1.18 -6.50 21.71
N SER A 31 -0.25 -7.30 21.20
CA SER A 31 1.15 -7.25 21.62
C SER A 31 2.10 -7.06 20.43
N HIS A 32 3.34 -6.62 20.72
CA HIS A 32 4.38 -6.41 19.72
C HIS A 32 4.01 -5.36 18.65
N ASN A 33 3.27 -4.32 19.01
CA ASN A 33 2.92 -3.23 18.13
C ASN A 33 3.86 -2.03 18.32
N ILE A 34 4.19 -1.35 17.23
CA ILE A 34 4.80 -0.02 17.25
C ILE A 34 3.79 0.96 16.66
N ALA A 35 3.27 1.88 17.46
CA ALA A 35 2.38 2.95 17.04
C ALA A 35 2.96 4.31 17.46
N ILE A 36 3.43 5.08 16.49
CA ILE A 36 4.05 6.39 16.69
C ILE A 36 3.36 7.43 15.83
N GLY A 37 2.62 8.34 16.43
CA GLY A 37 1.89 9.40 15.76
C GLY A 37 0.47 9.57 16.30
N TYR A 38 -0.19 10.67 15.95
CA TYR A 38 -1.58 10.90 16.31
C TYR A 38 -2.48 9.90 15.61
N ASN A 39 -3.35 9.20 16.35
CA ASN A 39 -4.24 8.13 15.85
C ASN A 39 -3.52 6.97 15.13
N ALA A 40 -2.21 6.78 15.31
CA ALA A 40 -1.53 5.60 14.75
C ALA A 40 -2.08 4.33 15.40
N LEU A 41 -2.52 3.35 14.58
CA LEU A 41 -3.06 2.04 15.03
C LEU A 41 -4.20 2.19 16.06
N SER A 42 -5.12 3.14 15.86
CA SER A 42 -6.10 3.50 16.89
C SER A 42 -7.31 2.57 16.96
N ALA A 43 -7.57 1.72 15.97
CA ALA A 43 -8.69 0.78 15.97
C ALA A 43 -8.32 -0.67 16.35
N GLU A 44 -7.04 -1.06 16.28
CA GLU A 44 -6.58 -2.41 16.64
C GLU A 44 -6.80 -2.69 18.13
N ASP A 45 -7.47 -3.79 18.47
CA ASP A 45 -7.82 -4.10 19.86
C ASP A 45 -7.01 -5.27 20.47
N SER A 46 -7.04 -6.45 19.85
CA SER A 46 -6.56 -7.68 20.46
C SER A 46 -5.40 -8.36 19.74
N HIS A 47 -5.04 -7.90 18.56
CA HIS A 47 -4.01 -8.50 17.73
C HIS A 47 -2.76 -7.63 17.67
N GLY A 48 -1.75 -8.06 16.93
CA GLY A 48 -0.49 -7.37 17.01
C GLY A 48 0.45 -7.54 15.82
N ARG A 49 1.73 -7.22 16.12
CA ARG A 49 2.85 -7.32 15.18
C ARG A 49 2.73 -6.36 14.01
N ASN A 50 2.20 -5.15 14.29
CA ASN A 50 2.12 -4.06 13.33
C ASN A 50 3.15 -2.98 13.66
N VAL A 51 3.64 -2.32 12.62
CA VAL A 51 4.42 -1.09 12.71
C VAL A 51 3.64 0.03 12.05
N ALA A 52 3.18 0.99 12.83
CA ALA A 52 2.44 2.18 12.38
C ALA A 52 3.19 3.44 12.83
N ILE A 53 3.87 4.12 11.91
CA ILE A 53 4.65 5.33 12.21
C ILE A 53 4.18 6.48 11.32
N GLY A 54 3.52 7.45 11.89
CA GLY A 54 2.94 8.59 11.21
C GLY A 54 1.54 8.90 11.74
N SER A 55 1.07 10.13 11.54
CA SER A 55 -0.31 10.47 11.88
C SER A 55 -1.26 9.64 11.03
N ALA A 56 -2.23 8.99 11.67
CA ALA A 56 -3.23 8.11 11.08
C ALA A 56 -2.67 6.89 10.29
N ALA A 57 -1.40 6.50 10.50
CA ALA A 57 -0.88 5.25 9.95
C ALA A 57 -1.64 4.05 10.54
N LEU A 58 -2.16 3.15 9.68
CA LEU A 58 -3.00 2.00 10.06
C LEU A 58 -4.17 2.37 10.99
N GLN A 59 -4.79 3.53 10.79
CA GLN A 59 -5.75 4.09 11.74
C GLN A 59 -6.92 3.15 12.03
N VAL A 60 -7.47 2.46 11.01
CA VAL A 60 -8.65 1.60 11.15
C VAL A 60 -8.32 0.11 11.11
N GLN A 61 -7.05 -0.25 11.26
CA GLN A 61 -6.60 -1.65 11.27
C GLN A 61 -7.26 -2.42 12.40
N ASP A 62 -7.97 -3.49 12.04
CA ASP A 62 -8.52 -4.51 12.95
C ASP A 62 -8.71 -5.83 12.17
N ALA A 63 -7.65 -6.59 12.03
CA ALA A 63 -7.63 -7.77 11.14
C ALA A 63 -8.25 -9.03 11.74
N GLY A 64 -8.61 -9.04 13.01
CA GLY A 64 -9.04 -10.25 13.70
C GLY A 64 -7.94 -11.32 13.84
N ALA A 65 -6.68 -11.00 13.48
CA ALA A 65 -5.49 -11.85 13.60
C ALA A 65 -4.22 -10.99 13.61
N ASN A 66 -3.07 -11.58 13.95
CA ASN A 66 -1.78 -10.87 13.82
C ASN A 66 -1.56 -10.46 12.35
N ALA A 67 -1.46 -9.17 12.09
CA ALA A 67 -1.51 -8.64 10.74
C ALA A 67 -0.14 -8.53 10.06
N PHE A 68 0.93 -8.31 10.81
CA PHE A 68 2.29 -8.14 10.27
C PHE A 68 2.39 -7.00 9.23
N ASN A 69 1.63 -5.93 9.39
CA ASN A 69 1.68 -4.79 8.51
C ASN A 69 2.77 -3.80 8.97
N VAL A 70 3.42 -3.19 7.99
CA VAL A 70 4.34 -2.06 8.19
C VAL A 70 3.79 -0.86 7.43
N ALA A 71 3.44 0.21 8.14
CA ALA A 71 3.01 1.47 7.54
C ALA A 71 3.80 2.63 8.15
N ILE A 72 4.54 3.34 7.31
CA ILE A 72 5.39 4.46 7.71
C ILE A 72 5.10 5.67 6.83
N GLY A 73 4.50 6.70 7.40
CA GLY A 73 4.13 7.93 6.72
C GLY A 73 2.76 8.44 7.16
N TYR A 74 2.48 9.71 6.85
CA TYR A 74 1.16 10.32 7.06
C TYR A 74 0.11 9.55 6.23
N ASP A 75 -1.00 9.14 6.85
CA ASP A 75 -2.10 8.38 6.22
C ASP A 75 -1.65 7.09 5.49
N SER A 76 -0.48 6.54 5.83
CA SER A 76 -0.02 5.26 5.24
C SER A 76 -0.93 4.13 5.70
N GLY A 77 -1.59 3.45 4.75
CA GLY A 77 -2.56 2.40 5.05
C GLY A 77 -3.74 2.84 5.91
N GLN A 78 -4.15 4.13 5.83
CA GLN A 78 -5.17 4.69 6.72
C GLN A 78 -6.47 3.90 6.76
N ALA A 79 -7.00 3.50 5.59
CA ALA A 79 -8.25 2.75 5.46
C ALA A 79 -8.08 1.23 5.60
N LEU A 80 -6.86 0.75 5.85
CA LEU A 80 -6.55 -0.67 5.94
C LEU A 80 -7.28 -1.26 7.14
N SER A 81 -8.29 -2.11 6.88
CA SER A 81 -9.12 -2.72 7.91
C SER A 81 -8.66 -4.13 8.26
N THR A 82 -8.85 -5.08 7.35
CA THR A 82 -8.54 -6.50 7.61
C THR A 82 -7.35 -7.05 6.80
N ALA A 83 -6.71 -6.20 5.98
CA ALA A 83 -5.54 -6.59 5.21
C ALA A 83 -4.35 -6.98 6.11
N ILE A 84 -3.57 -7.94 5.65
CA ILE A 84 -2.40 -8.46 6.37
C ILE A 84 -1.17 -8.51 5.46
N ARG A 85 0.02 -8.54 6.08
CA ARG A 85 1.31 -8.74 5.41
C ARG A 85 1.64 -7.69 4.34
N SER A 86 1.22 -6.45 4.56
CA SER A 86 1.51 -5.34 3.66
C SER A 86 2.63 -4.45 4.20
N THR A 87 3.48 -3.95 3.30
CA THR A 87 4.54 -2.97 3.59
C THR A 87 4.26 -1.68 2.85
N LEU A 88 3.94 -0.62 3.57
CA LEU A 88 3.48 0.66 3.07
C LEU A 88 4.40 1.77 3.61
N VAL A 89 5.25 2.35 2.77
CA VAL A 89 6.21 3.38 3.21
C VAL A 89 6.10 4.62 2.34
N GLY A 90 5.70 5.72 2.94
CA GLY A 90 5.48 7.01 2.27
C GLY A 90 4.15 7.64 2.67
N GLY A 91 4.02 8.95 2.53
CA GLY A 91 2.75 9.63 2.76
C GLY A 91 1.69 9.12 1.78
N ASN A 92 0.49 8.82 2.26
CA ASN A 92 -0.63 8.26 1.49
C ASN A 92 -0.33 6.93 0.76
N SER A 93 0.73 6.22 1.13
CA SER A 93 1.04 4.91 0.56
C SER A 93 -0.05 3.91 0.93
N GLY A 94 -0.73 3.34 -0.06
CA GLY A 94 -1.83 2.40 0.16
C GLY A 94 -2.99 2.95 1.00
N ALA A 95 -3.23 4.26 0.96
CA ALA A 95 -4.18 4.94 1.88
C ALA A 95 -5.62 4.39 1.80
N SER A 96 -6.05 3.90 0.64
CA SER A 96 -7.41 3.37 0.44
C SER A 96 -7.51 1.84 0.57
N ILE A 97 -6.42 1.13 0.86
CA ILE A 97 -6.49 -0.33 1.04
C ILE A 97 -7.48 -0.64 2.17
N THR A 98 -8.39 -1.57 1.90
CA THR A 98 -9.32 -2.11 2.92
C THR A 98 -8.97 -3.56 3.27
N THR A 99 -9.09 -4.46 2.31
CA THR A 99 -8.88 -5.91 2.49
C THR A 99 -7.75 -6.48 1.64
N GLY A 100 -7.18 -5.69 0.72
CA GLY A 100 -6.08 -6.13 -0.15
C GLY A 100 -4.81 -6.49 0.63
N GLN A 101 -4.28 -7.69 0.42
CA GLN A 101 -3.20 -8.27 1.23
C GLN A 101 -1.88 -8.37 0.46
N GLU A 102 -0.78 -8.54 1.21
CA GLU A 102 0.54 -8.86 0.65
C GLU A 102 1.05 -7.80 -0.35
N ASN A 103 0.67 -6.55 -0.16
CA ASN A 103 1.14 -5.44 -1.00
C ASN A 103 2.43 -4.82 -0.46
N THR A 104 3.35 -4.46 -1.36
CA THR A 104 4.57 -3.69 -1.04
C THR A 104 4.52 -2.36 -1.79
N PHE A 105 4.18 -1.28 -1.11
CA PHE A 105 4.07 0.07 -1.66
C PHE A 105 5.08 1.01 -1.00
N ILE A 106 6.02 1.55 -1.78
CA ILE A 106 7.09 2.42 -1.27
C ILE A 106 7.16 3.69 -2.12
N GLY A 107 6.78 4.81 -1.54
CA GLY A 107 6.76 6.12 -2.20
C GLY A 107 5.51 6.92 -1.84
N TYR A 108 5.53 8.22 -2.14
CA TYR A 108 4.39 9.10 -1.95
C TYR A 108 3.21 8.69 -2.85
N SER A 109 2.02 8.56 -2.28
CA SER A 109 0.77 8.17 -2.97
C SER A 109 0.88 6.90 -3.83
N THR A 110 1.82 6.00 -3.50
CA THR A 110 1.98 4.71 -4.20
C THR A 110 0.80 3.81 -3.88
N GLY A 111 0.15 3.25 -4.90
CA GLY A 111 -1.03 2.37 -4.71
C GLY A 111 -2.17 3.05 -3.95
N SER A 112 -2.28 4.39 -3.97
CA SER A 112 -3.17 5.14 -3.07
C SER A 112 -4.65 4.83 -3.24
N ASN A 113 -5.12 4.42 -4.42
CA ASN A 113 -6.51 4.04 -4.67
C ASN A 113 -6.74 2.52 -4.67
N THR A 114 -5.71 1.72 -4.39
CA THR A 114 -5.89 0.27 -4.21
C THR A 114 -6.82 0.03 -3.02
N THR A 115 -7.87 -0.76 -3.22
CA THR A 115 -8.82 -1.12 -2.14
C THR A 115 -8.73 -2.60 -1.77
N ILE A 116 -8.89 -3.48 -2.75
CA ILE A 116 -8.93 -4.93 -2.57
C ILE A 116 -7.84 -5.68 -3.35
N GLY A 117 -7.02 -4.96 -4.15
CA GLY A 117 -5.92 -5.56 -4.92
C GLY A 117 -4.85 -6.19 -4.03
N ASN A 118 -4.36 -7.36 -4.43
CA ASN A 118 -3.43 -8.18 -3.64
C ASN A 118 -2.09 -8.38 -4.34
N LYS A 119 -1.03 -8.66 -3.58
CA LYS A 119 0.27 -9.12 -4.10
C LYS A 119 0.90 -8.17 -5.11
N ASN A 120 0.65 -6.89 -4.97
CA ASN A 120 1.26 -5.88 -5.83
C ASN A 120 2.56 -5.35 -5.22
N VAL A 121 3.55 -5.11 -6.07
CA VAL A 121 4.77 -4.39 -5.72
C VAL A 121 4.77 -3.07 -6.47
N ALA A 122 4.72 -1.94 -5.76
CA ALA A 122 4.82 -0.62 -6.35
C ALA A 122 5.87 0.22 -5.60
N ILE A 123 6.89 0.69 -6.32
CA ILE A 123 8.00 1.45 -5.76
C ILE A 123 8.22 2.71 -6.61
N GLY A 124 8.05 3.87 -6.00
CA GLY A 124 8.15 5.17 -6.68
C GLY A 124 6.89 6.00 -6.47
N GLY A 125 7.03 7.33 -6.48
CA GLY A 125 5.88 8.23 -6.28
C GLY A 125 4.78 7.93 -7.31
N GLU A 126 3.55 7.81 -6.85
CA GLU A 126 2.35 7.56 -7.67
C GLU A 126 2.39 6.28 -8.54
N ALA A 127 3.36 5.37 -8.34
CA ALA A 127 3.33 4.07 -8.99
C ALA A 127 2.06 3.32 -8.61
N LEU A 128 1.37 2.75 -9.60
CA LEU A 128 0.13 1.98 -9.44
C LEU A 128 -0.99 2.73 -8.70
N SER A 129 -0.98 4.07 -8.74
CA SER A 129 -1.83 4.89 -7.87
C SER A 129 -3.33 4.80 -8.16
N THR A 130 -3.76 4.43 -9.36
CA THR A 130 -5.19 4.30 -9.72
C THR A 130 -5.71 2.86 -9.75
N ASN A 131 -4.87 1.87 -9.48
CA ASN A 131 -5.30 0.47 -9.40
C ASN A 131 -6.27 0.27 -8.22
N VAL A 132 -7.46 -0.24 -8.48
CA VAL A 132 -8.48 -0.49 -7.45
C VAL A 132 -8.40 -1.93 -6.92
N ALA A 133 -8.39 -2.90 -7.82
CA ALA A 133 -8.55 -4.31 -7.49
C ALA A 133 -7.61 -5.27 -8.22
N GLY A 134 -6.79 -4.79 -9.18
CA GLY A 134 -5.87 -5.67 -9.92
C GLY A 134 -4.78 -6.27 -9.04
N ASP A 135 -4.50 -7.55 -9.25
CA ASP A 135 -3.55 -8.33 -8.47
C ASP A 135 -2.24 -8.60 -9.22
N CYS A 136 -1.19 -8.94 -8.46
CA CYS A 136 0.08 -9.48 -8.98
C CYS A 136 0.83 -8.55 -9.96
N ASN A 137 0.77 -7.24 -9.76
CA ASN A 137 1.52 -6.28 -10.57
C ASN A 137 2.85 -5.89 -9.93
N VAL A 138 3.84 -5.61 -10.77
CA VAL A 138 5.12 -5.00 -10.38
C VAL A 138 5.27 -3.65 -11.10
N ALA A 139 5.29 -2.56 -10.36
CA ALA A 139 5.46 -1.19 -10.85
C ALA A 139 6.62 -0.50 -10.12
N VAL A 140 7.76 -0.36 -10.78
CA VAL A 140 8.96 0.25 -10.19
C VAL A 140 9.39 1.47 -11.00
N GLY A 141 9.27 2.63 -10.42
CA GLY A 141 9.56 3.92 -11.04
C GLY A 141 8.48 4.95 -10.75
N LEU A 142 8.84 6.25 -10.84
CA LEU A 142 7.85 7.32 -10.71
C LEU A 142 6.75 7.14 -11.76
N GLU A 143 5.48 7.10 -11.32
CA GLU A 143 4.28 6.95 -12.17
C GLU A 143 4.25 5.66 -13.04
N ALA A 144 5.02 4.61 -12.72
CA ALA A 144 4.92 3.33 -13.41
C ALA A 144 3.52 2.72 -13.19
N LEU A 145 2.86 2.25 -14.27
CA LEU A 145 1.47 1.75 -14.29
C LEU A 145 0.46 2.67 -13.59
N LYS A 146 0.69 3.98 -13.60
CA LYS A 146 -0.14 4.92 -12.85
C LYS A 146 -1.63 4.85 -13.21
N SER A 147 -1.96 4.71 -14.49
CA SER A 147 -3.34 4.76 -15.00
C SER A 147 -4.07 3.42 -14.98
N MET A 148 -3.45 2.39 -14.43
CA MET A 148 -4.08 1.07 -14.33
C MET A 148 -5.35 1.13 -13.48
N THR A 149 -6.47 0.63 -14.01
CA THR A 149 -7.80 0.76 -13.38
C THR A 149 -8.55 -0.56 -13.32
N SER A 150 -7.89 -1.67 -13.02
CA SER A 150 -8.61 -2.94 -12.84
C SER A 150 -9.66 -2.80 -11.73
N ALA A 151 -10.92 -3.01 -12.09
CA ALA A 151 -12.05 -2.91 -11.16
C ALA A 151 -12.46 -4.26 -10.56
N THR A 152 -11.82 -5.34 -10.97
CA THR A 152 -12.09 -6.70 -10.49
C THR A 152 -10.83 -7.32 -9.93
N THR A 153 -10.97 -8.18 -8.92
CA THR A 153 -9.88 -9.01 -8.40
C THR A 153 -9.49 -10.04 -9.45
N ALA A 154 -8.66 -9.64 -10.38
CA ALA A 154 -8.10 -10.51 -11.40
C ALA A 154 -6.59 -10.38 -11.36
N ASP A 155 -5.91 -11.50 -11.52
CA ASP A 155 -4.48 -11.52 -11.73
C ASP A 155 -4.17 -10.78 -13.04
N THR A 156 -3.52 -9.65 -12.95
CA THR A 156 -3.22 -8.81 -14.12
C THR A 156 -1.80 -8.98 -14.60
N TYR A 157 -0.88 -9.45 -13.76
CA TYR A 157 0.50 -9.86 -14.07
C TYR A 157 1.30 -8.85 -14.92
N ASN A 158 1.07 -7.55 -14.77
CA ASN A 158 1.89 -6.56 -15.45
C ASN A 158 3.19 -6.32 -14.68
N THR A 159 4.30 -6.24 -15.40
CA THR A 159 5.60 -5.81 -14.86
C THR A 159 6.07 -4.58 -15.60
N ALA A 160 6.15 -3.44 -14.92
CA ALA A 160 6.66 -2.19 -15.46
C ALA A 160 7.81 -1.64 -14.61
N VAL A 161 8.97 -1.43 -15.23
CA VAL A 161 10.17 -0.92 -14.57
C VAL A 161 10.75 0.25 -15.35
N GLY A 162 10.71 1.43 -14.76
CA GLY A 162 11.23 2.67 -15.35
C GLY A 162 10.30 3.86 -15.07
N TYR A 163 10.86 5.07 -15.24
CA TYR A 163 10.08 6.31 -15.18
C TYR A 163 8.92 6.25 -16.18
N ARG A 164 7.67 6.34 -15.69
CA ARG A 164 6.44 6.27 -16.50
C ARG A 164 6.32 5.03 -17.40
N ALA A 165 6.97 3.94 -17.06
CA ALA A 165 6.80 2.69 -17.80
C ALA A 165 5.34 2.23 -17.73
N GLY A 166 4.69 2.05 -18.87
CA GLY A 166 3.28 1.70 -18.97
C GLY A 166 2.32 2.73 -18.39
N LEU A 167 2.68 4.03 -18.40
CA LEU A 167 1.90 5.11 -17.76
C LEU A 167 0.41 5.05 -18.07
N SER A 168 0.04 4.85 -19.34
CA SER A 168 -1.35 4.89 -19.82
C SER A 168 -2.03 3.53 -19.84
N VAL A 169 -1.37 2.45 -19.41
CA VAL A 169 -2.01 1.12 -19.33
C VAL A 169 -3.20 1.19 -18.37
N THR A 170 -4.39 0.87 -18.88
CA THR A 170 -5.64 0.88 -18.10
C THR A 170 -6.10 -0.54 -17.76
N SER A 171 -6.45 -1.35 -18.76
CA SER A 171 -6.96 -2.70 -18.59
C SER A 171 -6.10 -3.79 -19.26
N GLY A 172 -4.94 -3.42 -19.82
CA GLY A 172 -3.99 -4.39 -20.38
C GLY A 172 -3.44 -5.32 -19.30
N VAL A 173 -3.28 -6.60 -19.62
CA VAL A 173 -2.78 -7.63 -18.70
C VAL A 173 -1.57 -8.37 -19.30
N GLU A 174 -0.77 -8.98 -18.41
CA GLU A 174 0.37 -9.82 -18.78
C GLU A 174 1.41 -9.11 -19.66
N ASN A 175 1.67 -7.83 -19.38
CA ASN A 175 2.67 -7.05 -20.09
C ASN A 175 3.98 -6.99 -19.30
N VAL A 176 5.11 -7.07 -20.01
CA VAL A 176 6.45 -6.77 -19.47
C VAL A 176 6.96 -5.49 -20.16
N ILE A 177 7.14 -4.42 -19.39
CA ILE A 177 7.45 -3.07 -19.87
C ILE A 177 8.67 -2.55 -19.12
N VAL A 178 9.84 -2.49 -19.75
CA VAL A 178 11.08 -2.10 -19.10
C VAL A 178 11.78 -0.98 -19.88
N GLY A 179 11.96 0.16 -19.23
CA GLY A 179 12.61 1.35 -19.77
C GLY A 179 11.85 2.61 -19.43
N GLY A 180 12.54 3.75 -19.34
CA GLY A 180 11.89 5.05 -19.14
C GLY A 180 10.97 5.36 -20.32
N LEU A 181 9.71 5.73 -20.05
CA LEU A 181 8.68 6.00 -21.07
C LEU A 181 8.39 4.80 -22.01
N ALA A 182 8.80 3.59 -21.64
CA ALA A 182 8.45 2.39 -22.41
C ALA A 182 6.95 2.15 -22.30
N GLY A 183 6.26 1.90 -23.42
CA GLY A 183 4.84 1.60 -23.47
C GLY A 183 3.95 2.68 -22.84
N ASP A 184 4.40 3.93 -22.75
CA ASP A 184 3.67 5.00 -22.06
C ASP A 184 2.35 5.40 -22.73
N ALA A 185 2.19 5.10 -24.02
CA ALA A 185 0.96 5.30 -24.78
C ALA A 185 0.07 4.03 -24.87
N MET A 186 0.52 2.89 -24.39
CA MET A 186 -0.30 1.67 -24.34
C MET A 186 -1.48 1.87 -23.39
N THR A 187 -2.68 1.41 -23.80
CA THR A 187 -3.88 1.50 -22.96
C THR A 187 -4.45 0.13 -22.58
N THR A 188 -4.89 -0.66 -23.55
CA THR A 188 -5.61 -1.95 -23.37
C THR A 188 -4.84 -3.16 -23.90
N GLY A 189 -3.64 -2.93 -24.50
CA GLY A 189 -2.81 -4.01 -25.04
C GLY A 189 -2.38 -5.00 -23.96
N SER A 190 -2.46 -6.29 -24.28
CA SER A 190 -2.06 -7.38 -23.39
C SER A 190 -1.02 -8.29 -24.04
N TYR A 191 -0.30 -9.06 -23.21
CA TYR A 191 0.72 -10.03 -23.67
C TYR A 191 1.88 -9.39 -24.45
N ASN A 192 2.27 -8.15 -24.10
CA ASN A 192 3.35 -7.46 -24.79
C ASN A 192 4.65 -7.53 -23.99
N ALA A 193 5.77 -7.66 -24.70
CA ALA A 193 7.11 -7.45 -24.17
C ALA A 193 7.70 -6.18 -24.80
N VAL A 194 7.87 -5.12 -24.00
CA VAL A 194 8.37 -3.80 -24.40
C VAL A 194 9.67 -3.52 -23.63
N LEU A 195 10.77 -3.38 -24.35
CA LEU A 195 12.08 -3.18 -23.75
C LEU A 195 12.83 -2.02 -24.43
N GLY A 196 13.26 -1.07 -23.64
CA GLY A 196 14.03 0.10 -24.07
C GLY A 196 13.34 1.42 -23.79
N THR A 197 14.14 2.48 -23.67
CA THR A 197 13.63 3.84 -23.45
C THR A 197 12.73 4.26 -24.60
N SER A 198 11.52 4.77 -24.30
CA SER A 198 10.48 5.16 -25.27
C SER A 198 10.09 4.07 -26.28
N ALA A 199 10.43 2.80 -26.02
CA ALA A 199 9.97 1.70 -26.86
C ALA A 199 8.43 1.63 -26.79
N LEU A 200 7.77 1.51 -27.94
CA LEU A 200 6.30 1.53 -28.08
C LEU A 200 5.65 2.76 -27.38
N GLY A 201 6.37 3.89 -27.34
CA GLY A 201 5.86 5.18 -26.86
C GLY A 201 5.08 5.91 -27.95
N ALA A 202 4.41 7.02 -27.59
CA ALA A 202 3.86 7.96 -28.54
C ALA A 202 5.00 8.72 -29.27
N ASN A 203 4.98 8.71 -30.59
CA ASN A 203 5.88 9.56 -31.40
C ASN A 203 5.28 10.96 -31.55
#